data_b41c941c4b8d50ec27cf39cc367e5a2f
#
_entry.id   b41c941c4b8d50ec27cf39cc367e5a2f
#
_cell.length_a   1.000
_cell.length_b   1.000
_cell.length_c   1.000
_cell.angle_alpha   90.00
_cell.angle_beta   90.00
_cell.angle_gamma   90.00
#
_symmetry.space_group_name_H-M   'P 1'
#
loop_
_entity.id
_entity.type
_entity.pdbx_description
1 polymer ?
#
loop_
_entity_poly.entity_id
_entity_poly.type
_entity_poly.pdbx_seq_one_letter_code
_entity_poly.pdbx_strand_id
1 'polypeptide(L)'
;MDSLSSYWIFIVFLACLPFFSPVDARTDRNSIITPINRDLYHSSVDLMEEIEALVHRHPNKLNIETIESENRGYQAQVAVVTYCRDRKEDDKSKFRILLTFGQHGRELITSELALRILSILSEEEFLPKMDRKSLNNTLDKLIVKVVPMENINGRKRVEDGDLCERRNGRGVDLNRNWSVDWGKKEKDYDPYEENPGSAPFSEPESQIMRKLALSFEPHLWVNVHSGMQALFMPYDHRNTTPDGASSAKMKALVNDLNYRHFQGRCMTGSGGGSVGYLAHGTATDYIYEIAKVPMAFTFEIYGDESAPSKDCFRMFNPTDLTTYKRVLNDWSAAFFTIFKFGPQLLGLAKSEESKLATRCPDQPTVM
;
A
#
# COMPACT_ATOMS: atom_id res chain seq x y z
N MET A 1 -86.12 30.13 -2.83
CA MET A 1 -85.76 30.59 -4.17
C MET A 1 -84.27 30.50 -4.20
N ASP A 2 -83.80 29.70 -5.09
CA ASP A 2 -82.50 29.54 -5.68
C ASP A 2 -81.55 28.52 -4.99
N SER A 3 -81.55 27.37 -5.65
CA SER A 3 -80.71 26.21 -5.44
C SER A 3 -79.25 26.45 -5.87
N LEU A 4 -78.32 26.07 -5.02
CA LEU A 4 -76.93 25.93 -5.41
C LEU A 4 -76.56 24.46 -5.40
N SER A 5 -76.30 23.97 -6.61
CA SER A 5 -75.88 22.64 -6.95
C SER A 5 -74.40 22.42 -6.53
N SER A 6 -74.17 21.47 -5.62
CA SER A 6 -72.84 21.09 -5.18
C SER A 6 -72.31 19.98 -6.08
N TYR A 7 -71.26 20.30 -6.87
CA TYR A 7 -70.52 19.30 -7.63
C TYR A 7 -69.50 18.63 -6.69
N TRP A 8 -69.65 17.33 -6.44
CA TRP A 8 -68.69 16.49 -5.78
C TRP A 8 -67.67 16.02 -6.82
N ILE A 9 -66.39 16.49 -6.68
CA ILE A 9 -65.26 15.99 -7.45
C ILE A 9 -64.75 14.77 -6.67
N PHE A 10 -64.95 13.59 -7.25
CA PHE A 10 -64.24 12.36 -6.80
C PHE A 10 -62.81 12.39 -7.31
N ILE A 11 -61.87 12.68 -6.40
CA ILE A 11 -60.45 12.45 -6.65
C ILE A 11 -60.17 10.97 -6.40
N VAL A 12 -59.98 10.23 -7.48
CA VAL A 12 -59.48 8.84 -7.42
C VAL A 12 -57.99 8.89 -7.12
N PHE A 13 -57.60 8.63 -5.89
CA PHE A 13 -56.24 8.33 -5.57
C PHE A 13 -55.88 6.95 -6.13
N LEU A 14 -55.19 6.94 -7.28
CA LEU A 14 -54.45 5.77 -7.73
C LEU A 14 -53.23 5.60 -6.81
N ALA A 15 -53.32 4.70 -5.85
CA ALA A 15 -52.22 4.27 -5.04
C ALA A 15 -51.28 3.45 -5.97
N CYS A 16 -50.20 4.06 -6.42
CA CYS A 16 -49.05 3.33 -6.97
C CYS A 16 -48.38 2.57 -5.83
N LEU A 17 -48.78 1.33 -5.61
CA LEU A 17 -48.02 0.38 -4.85
C LEU A 17 -46.74 0.08 -5.64
N PRO A 18 -45.55 0.24 -5.08
CA PRO A 18 -44.34 -0.29 -5.70
C PRO A 18 -44.46 -1.82 -5.72
N PHE A 19 -44.48 -2.38 -6.92
CA PHE A 19 -44.22 -3.81 -7.11
C PHE A 19 -42.82 -4.08 -6.57
N PHE A 20 -42.74 -4.50 -5.33
CA PHE A 20 -41.56 -5.22 -4.85
C PHE A 20 -41.59 -6.57 -5.57
N SER A 21 -40.88 -6.71 -6.68
CA SER A 21 -40.46 -8.01 -7.16
C SER A 21 -39.71 -8.69 -6.01
N PRO A 22 -40.06 -9.90 -5.64
CA PRO A 22 -39.23 -10.67 -4.72
C PRO A 22 -37.88 -10.78 -5.39
N VAL A 23 -36.87 -10.15 -4.79
CA VAL A 23 -35.48 -10.41 -5.11
C VAL A 23 -35.32 -11.91 -4.91
N ASP A 24 -35.21 -12.61 -6.02
CA ASP A 24 -34.95 -14.04 -6.07
C ASP A 24 -33.65 -14.26 -5.25
N ALA A 25 -33.83 -14.65 -3.99
CA ALA A 25 -32.75 -15.17 -3.17
C ALA A 25 -32.40 -16.56 -3.75
N ARG A 26 -31.96 -16.57 -5.01
CA ARG A 26 -31.20 -17.68 -5.53
C ARG A 26 -29.89 -17.65 -4.76
N THR A 27 -29.87 -18.41 -3.70
CA THR A 27 -28.64 -18.87 -3.06
C THR A 27 -27.70 -19.31 -4.18
N ASP A 28 -26.70 -18.50 -4.41
CA ASP A 28 -25.61 -18.79 -5.35
C ASP A 28 -24.82 -19.98 -4.79
N ARG A 29 -25.35 -21.19 -5.02
CA ARG A 29 -24.79 -22.46 -4.49
C ARG A 29 -23.58 -22.92 -5.25
N ASN A 30 -23.09 -22.13 -6.24
CA ASN A 30 -21.95 -22.45 -7.07
C ASN A 30 -21.09 -21.20 -7.38
N SER A 31 -20.85 -20.32 -6.43
CA SER A 31 -19.76 -19.38 -6.61
C SER A 31 -18.46 -20.18 -6.60
N ILE A 32 -17.85 -20.32 -7.77
CA ILE A 32 -16.53 -20.95 -7.91
C ILE A 32 -15.56 -20.03 -7.16
N ILE A 33 -15.01 -20.51 -6.05
CA ILE A 33 -13.93 -19.83 -5.34
C ILE A 33 -12.65 -20.06 -6.13
N THR A 34 -12.01 -19.01 -6.54
CA THR A 34 -10.75 -19.05 -7.29
C THR A 34 -9.61 -19.50 -6.35
N PRO A 35 -8.93 -20.61 -6.64
CA PRO A 35 -7.81 -21.05 -5.81
C PRO A 35 -6.57 -20.19 -6.07
N ILE A 36 -5.58 -20.26 -5.15
CA ILE A 36 -4.27 -19.65 -5.36
C ILE A 36 -3.60 -20.31 -6.58
N ASN A 37 -3.26 -19.49 -7.57
CA ASN A 37 -2.52 -19.94 -8.74
C ASN A 37 -1.02 -20.02 -8.41
N ARG A 38 -0.52 -21.23 -8.14
CA ARG A 38 0.88 -21.46 -7.74
C ARG A 38 1.89 -21.28 -8.88
N ASP A 39 1.45 -21.12 -10.12
CA ASP A 39 2.32 -20.72 -11.23
C ASP A 39 2.63 -19.22 -11.21
N LEU A 40 1.86 -18.42 -10.46
CA LEU A 40 2.01 -16.97 -10.34
C LEU A 40 2.46 -16.54 -8.94
N TYR A 41 2.05 -17.26 -7.91
CA TYR A 41 2.23 -16.87 -6.51
C TYR A 41 3.06 -17.87 -5.75
N HIS A 42 4.15 -17.42 -5.18
CA HIS A 42 4.97 -18.20 -4.27
C HIS A 42 4.18 -18.56 -2.99
N SER A 43 4.51 -19.68 -2.38
CA SER A 43 4.17 -19.87 -0.97
C SER A 43 4.98 -18.88 -0.10
N SER A 44 4.56 -18.71 1.16
CA SER A 44 5.34 -17.89 2.11
C SER A 44 6.78 -18.40 2.29
N VAL A 45 6.96 -19.71 2.20
CA VAL A 45 8.28 -20.36 2.30
C VAL A 45 9.08 -20.10 1.03
N ASP A 46 8.53 -20.43 -0.15
CA ASP A 46 9.23 -20.27 -1.43
C ASP A 46 9.62 -18.79 -1.69
N LEU A 47 8.74 -17.84 -1.32
CA LEU A 47 9.02 -16.41 -1.44
C LEU A 47 10.23 -16.01 -0.59
N MET A 48 10.30 -16.47 0.65
CA MET A 48 11.40 -16.15 1.52
C MET A 48 12.70 -16.82 1.10
N GLU A 49 12.66 -18.07 0.66
CA GLU A 49 13.80 -18.79 0.10
C GLU A 49 14.38 -18.06 -1.14
N GLU A 50 13.51 -17.58 -2.05
CA GLU A 50 13.96 -16.82 -3.23
C GLU A 50 14.58 -15.47 -2.81
N ILE A 51 14.02 -14.78 -1.83
CA ILE A 51 14.58 -13.52 -1.29
C ILE A 51 15.93 -13.77 -0.63
N GLU A 52 16.06 -14.80 0.19
CA GLU A 52 17.34 -15.18 0.83
C GLU A 52 18.40 -15.56 -0.21
N ALA A 53 18.01 -16.33 -1.24
CA ALA A 53 18.89 -16.66 -2.36
C ALA A 53 19.34 -15.40 -3.12
N LEU A 54 18.43 -14.44 -3.34
CA LEU A 54 18.74 -13.15 -3.95
C LEU A 54 19.75 -12.35 -3.13
N VAL A 55 19.55 -12.27 -1.81
CA VAL A 55 20.48 -11.59 -0.88
C VAL A 55 21.84 -12.27 -0.91
N HIS A 56 21.87 -13.60 -0.93
CA HIS A 56 23.11 -14.38 -0.98
C HIS A 56 23.90 -14.16 -2.29
N ARG A 57 23.19 -13.99 -3.42
CA ARG A 57 23.83 -13.65 -4.72
C ARG A 57 24.39 -12.22 -4.75
N HIS A 58 23.81 -11.28 -3.95
CA HIS A 58 24.16 -9.86 -3.98
C HIS A 58 24.58 -9.30 -2.60
N PRO A 59 25.55 -9.91 -1.91
CA PRO A 59 25.88 -9.56 -0.53
C PRO A 59 26.50 -8.15 -0.39
N ASN A 60 26.92 -7.52 -1.48
CA ASN A 60 27.44 -6.14 -1.49
C ASN A 60 26.34 -5.07 -1.61
N LYS A 61 25.10 -5.47 -1.94
CA LYS A 61 23.96 -4.58 -2.13
C LYS A 61 22.83 -4.84 -1.14
N LEU A 62 22.63 -6.11 -0.81
CA LEU A 62 21.52 -6.57 0.00
C LEU A 62 22.01 -7.21 1.30
N ASN A 63 21.26 -6.97 2.37
CA ASN A 63 21.39 -7.64 3.64
C ASN A 63 19.98 -8.01 4.14
N ILE A 64 19.84 -9.13 4.84
CA ILE A 64 18.58 -9.55 5.45
C ILE A 64 18.77 -9.76 6.94
N GLU A 65 17.82 -9.27 7.70
CA GLU A 65 17.69 -9.52 9.14
C GLU A 65 16.28 -10.00 9.45
N THR A 66 16.12 -10.91 10.39
CA THR A 66 14.81 -11.32 10.90
C THR A 66 14.65 -10.77 12.30
N ILE A 67 13.59 -10.01 12.53
CA ILE A 67 13.25 -9.42 13.81
C ILE A 67 12.11 -10.25 14.41
N GLU A 68 12.31 -10.71 15.64
CA GLU A 68 11.32 -11.49 16.38
C GLU A 68 10.75 -10.67 17.53
N SER A 69 9.48 -10.90 17.83
CA SER A 69 8.80 -10.35 18.98
C SER A 69 7.76 -11.34 19.49
N GLU A 70 7.50 -11.28 20.79
CA GLU A 70 6.47 -12.07 21.45
C GLU A 70 5.61 -11.18 22.34
N ASN A 71 4.33 -11.43 22.37
CA ASN A 71 3.42 -10.84 23.33
C ASN A 71 2.36 -11.86 23.78
N ARG A 72 2.34 -12.15 25.09
CA ARG A 72 1.38 -13.06 25.72
C ARG A 72 1.30 -14.43 25.04
N GLY A 73 2.46 -15.03 24.78
CA GLY A 73 2.56 -16.36 24.18
C GLY A 73 2.30 -16.42 22.66
N TYR A 74 2.12 -15.29 22.01
CA TYR A 74 2.04 -15.21 20.56
C TYR A 74 3.32 -14.60 19.99
N GLN A 75 3.97 -15.34 19.10
CA GLN A 75 5.21 -14.96 18.45
C GLN A 75 4.96 -14.52 17.02
N ALA A 76 5.67 -13.49 16.60
CA ALA A 76 5.78 -13.11 15.20
C ALA A 76 7.24 -12.83 14.85
N GLN A 77 7.55 -13.04 13.58
CA GLN A 77 8.83 -12.72 12.99
C GLN A 77 8.62 -11.93 11.71
N VAL A 78 9.45 -10.93 11.47
CA VAL A 78 9.40 -10.08 10.29
C VAL A 78 10.79 -10.02 9.69
N ALA A 79 10.91 -10.42 8.42
CA ALA A 79 12.14 -10.28 7.67
C ALA A 79 12.24 -8.86 7.10
N VAL A 80 13.42 -8.26 7.21
CA VAL A 80 13.73 -6.92 6.68
C VAL A 80 14.93 -7.04 5.77
N VAL A 81 14.74 -6.75 4.49
CA VAL A 81 15.82 -6.70 3.51
C VAL A 81 16.28 -5.27 3.35
N THR A 82 17.55 -5.00 3.61
CA THR A 82 18.16 -3.68 3.44
C THR A 82 18.95 -3.63 2.15
N TYR A 83 18.56 -2.74 1.24
CA TYR A 83 19.37 -2.36 0.09
C TYR A 83 20.23 -1.15 0.45
N CYS A 84 21.54 -1.28 0.29
CA CYS A 84 22.50 -0.20 0.43
C CYS A 84 23.78 -0.57 -0.31
N ARG A 85 24.17 0.21 -1.33
CA ARG A 85 25.47 0.01 -1.98
C ARG A 85 26.60 0.32 -1.01
N ASP A 86 27.66 -0.47 -1.09
CA ASP A 86 28.86 -0.36 -0.25
C ASP A 86 28.62 -0.56 1.24
N ARG A 87 27.48 -1.14 1.64
CA ARG A 87 27.10 -1.44 3.05
C ARG A 87 27.21 -0.26 4.02
N LYS A 88 27.08 0.98 3.53
CA LYS A 88 27.06 2.19 4.35
C LYS A 88 25.65 2.49 4.84
N GLU A 89 25.09 1.59 5.64
CA GLU A 89 23.71 1.68 6.14
C GLU A 89 23.50 2.89 7.08
N ASP A 90 24.56 3.32 7.75
CA ASP A 90 24.55 4.47 8.68
C ASP A 90 24.81 5.83 8.00
N ASP A 91 24.91 5.87 6.67
CA ASP A 91 25.18 7.10 5.94
C ASP A 91 23.95 8.02 5.97
N LYS A 92 23.98 9.00 6.89
CA LYS A 92 22.91 9.99 7.08
C LYS A 92 22.72 10.93 5.88
N SER A 93 23.63 10.94 4.92
CA SER A 93 23.48 11.71 3.69
C SER A 93 22.55 11.04 2.66
N LYS A 94 22.29 9.74 2.82
CA LYS A 94 21.44 8.97 1.93
C LYS A 94 19.95 9.18 2.26
N PHE A 95 19.14 9.09 1.22
CA PHE A 95 17.69 9.13 1.34
C PHE A 95 17.17 7.76 1.81
N ARG A 96 16.48 7.73 2.94
CA ARG A 96 15.99 6.50 3.58
C ARG A 96 14.53 6.24 3.21
N ILE A 97 14.27 5.04 2.70
CA ILE A 97 12.96 4.58 2.28
C ILE A 97 12.62 3.29 3.04
N LEU A 98 11.42 3.23 3.60
CA LEU A 98 10.86 1.99 4.18
C LEU A 98 9.64 1.57 3.37
N LEU A 99 9.68 0.38 2.80
CA LEU A 99 8.59 -0.22 2.05
C LEU A 99 8.06 -1.43 2.80
N THR A 100 6.76 -1.49 3.02
CA THR A 100 6.10 -2.56 3.77
C THR A 100 5.03 -3.23 2.91
N PHE A 101 5.03 -4.57 2.93
CA PHE A 101 4.16 -5.41 2.12
C PHE A 101 3.58 -6.55 2.97
N GLY A 102 2.47 -7.12 2.52
CA GLY A 102 1.88 -8.30 3.15
C GLY A 102 1.39 -8.07 4.58
N GLN A 103 0.91 -6.87 4.91
CA GLN A 103 0.29 -6.57 6.21
C GLN A 103 -1.01 -7.36 6.40
N HIS A 104 -1.75 -7.65 5.31
CA HIS A 104 -2.92 -8.50 5.33
C HIS A 104 -2.63 -9.82 4.61
N GLY A 105 -3.08 -10.94 5.22
CA GLY A 105 -2.75 -12.28 4.75
C GLY A 105 -3.20 -12.57 3.31
N ARG A 106 -4.38 -12.08 2.92
CA ARG A 106 -5.01 -12.33 1.60
C ARG A 106 -4.43 -11.51 0.43
N GLU A 107 -3.54 -10.55 0.68
CA GLU A 107 -3.03 -9.61 -0.32
C GLU A 107 -1.69 -10.09 -0.91
N LEU A 108 -1.72 -11.27 -1.56
CA LEU A 108 -0.51 -11.97 -2.01
C LEU A 108 0.32 -11.19 -3.01
N ILE A 109 -0.33 -10.48 -3.94
CA ILE A 109 0.33 -9.72 -5.00
C ILE A 109 1.31 -8.66 -4.46
N THR A 110 1.07 -8.19 -3.23
CA THR A 110 1.94 -7.19 -2.61
C THR A 110 3.33 -7.77 -2.33
N SER A 111 3.41 -8.98 -1.81
CA SER A 111 4.68 -9.66 -1.54
C SER A 111 5.43 -10.04 -2.82
N GLU A 112 4.72 -10.37 -3.90
CA GLU A 112 5.32 -10.59 -5.22
C GLU A 112 5.94 -9.30 -5.77
N LEU A 113 5.28 -8.15 -5.53
CA LEU A 113 5.84 -6.85 -5.88
C LEU A 113 7.11 -6.54 -5.05
N ALA A 114 7.15 -6.93 -3.77
CA ALA A 114 8.35 -6.78 -2.96
C ALA A 114 9.54 -7.55 -3.54
N LEU A 115 9.36 -8.83 -3.90
CA LEU A 115 10.39 -9.64 -4.57
C LEU A 115 10.84 -8.98 -5.88
N ARG A 116 9.90 -8.52 -6.70
CA ARG A 116 10.19 -7.83 -7.96
C ARG A 116 11.02 -6.56 -7.76
N ILE A 117 10.70 -5.75 -6.75
CA ILE A 117 11.48 -4.54 -6.41
C ILE A 117 12.90 -4.92 -5.97
N LEU A 118 13.04 -5.95 -5.13
CA LEU A 118 14.35 -6.44 -4.69
C LEU A 118 15.21 -6.96 -5.86
N SER A 119 14.60 -7.69 -6.81
CA SER A 119 15.28 -8.17 -8.03
C SER A 119 15.76 -7.01 -8.92
N ILE A 120 15.02 -5.90 -8.97
CA ILE A 120 15.46 -4.70 -9.71
C ILE A 120 16.53 -3.92 -8.94
N LEU A 121 16.41 -3.80 -7.60
CA LEU A 121 17.44 -3.17 -6.76
C LEU A 121 18.78 -3.91 -6.83
N SER A 122 18.75 -5.24 -6.92
CA SER A 122 19.93 -6.07 -7.10
C SER A 122 20.50 -6.04 -8.53
N GLU A 123 19.74 -5.51 -9.49
CA GLU A 123 20.06 -5.46 -10.93
C GLU A 123 19.99 -6.83 -11.62
N GLU A 124 19.26 -7.82 -11.07
CA GLU A 124 18.93 -9.06 -11.77
C GLU A 124 17.82 -8.85 -12.80
N GLU A 125 16.90 -7.92 -12.51
CA GLU A 125 15.84 -7.56 -13.44
C GLU A 125 15.89 -6.08 -13.81
N PHE A 126 15.32 -5.76 -14.97
CA PHE A 126 15.26 -4.39 -15.47
C PHE A 126 13.84 -4.04 -15.92
N LEU A 127 13.44 -2.82 -15.62
CA LEU A 127 12.19 -2.29 -16.16
C LEU A 127 12.32 -1.95 -17.64
N PRO A 128 11.29 -2.22 -18.46
CA PRO A 128 11.26 -1.78 -19.83
C PRO A 128 11.50 -0.26 -19.93
N LYS A 129 12.36 0.16 -20.86
CA LYS A 129 12.71 1.58 -21.11
C LYS A 129 13.45 2.31 -19.98
N MET A 130 13.98 1.60 -18.98
CA MET A 130 14.78 2.23 -17.93
C MET A 130 16.23 2.40 -18.39
N ASP A 131 16.76 3.62 -18.27
CA ASP A 131 18.18 3.88 -18.48
C ASP A 131 19.00 3.40 -17.27
N ARG A 132 19.87 2.42 -17.48
CA ARG A 132 20.72 1.82 -16.44
C ARG A 132 21.62 2.83 -15.74
N LYS A 133 22.16 3.81 -16.46
CA LYS A 133 23.04 4.84 -15.87
C LYS A 133 22.26 5.75 -14.94
N SER A 134 21.05 6.17 -15.34
CA SER A 134 20.15 6.95 -14.50
C SER A 134 19.71 6.15 -13.27
N LEU A 135 19.42 4.86 -13.43
CA LEU A 135 19.09 3.96 -12.31
C LEU A 135 20.25 3.92 -11.31
N ASN A 136 21.45 3.61 -11.75
CA ASN A 136 22.63 3.49 -10.89
C ASN A 136 22.91 4.76 -10.11
N ASN A 137 22.87 5.93 -10.76
CA ASN A 137 23.06 7.22 -10.10
C ASN A 137 21.99 7.53 -9.05
N THR A 138 20.79 6.99 -9.24
CA THR A 138 19.69 7.13 -8.27
C THR A 138 19.94 6.22 -7.07
N LEU A 139 20.22 4.95 -7.32
CA LEU A 139 20.35 3.92 -6.30
C LEU A 139 21.53 4.14 -5.35
N ASP A 140 22.63 4.80 -5.81
CA ASP A 140 23.77 5.14 -4.96
C ASP A 140 23.40 6.09 -3.80
N LYS A 141 22.33 6.85 -3.94
CA LYS A 141 21.88 7.87 -2.96
C LYS A 141 20.85 7.33 -1.97
N LEU A 142 20.52 6.05 -2.05
CA LEU A 142 19.41 5.47 -1.29
C LEU A 142 19.88 4.44 -0.26
N ILE A 143 19.13 4.36 0.82
CA ILE A 143 19.00 3.19 1.66
C ILE A 143 17.53 2.79 1.62
N VAL A 144 17.24 1.56 1.18
CA VAL A 144 15.87 1.07 1.10
C VAL A 144 15.73 -0.15 2.00
N LYS A 145 14.85 -0.07 2.99
CA LYS A 145 14.42 -1.24 3.75
C LYS A 145 13.10 -1.74 3.19
N VAL A 146 13.04 -3.03 2.91
CA VAL A 146 11.88 -3.73 2.36
C VAL A 146 11.45 -4.80 3.34
N VAL A 147 10.20 -4.74 3.79
CA VAL A 147 9.54 -5.80 4.56
C VAL A 147 8.64 -6.55 3.59
N PRO A 148 9.06 -7.71 3.05
CA PRO A 148 8.33 -8.37 1.97
C PRO A 148 7.02 -9.03 2.44
N MET A 149 6.92 -9.36 3.73
CA MET A 149 5.75 -10.02 4.32
C MET A 149 5.68 -9.70 5.81
N GLU A 150 4.87 -8.71 6.19
CA GLU A 150 4.70 -8.30 7.58
C GLU A 150 3.95 -9.36 8.40
N ASN A 151 2.93 -9.99 7.79
CA ASN A 151 1.97 -10.89 8.45
C ASN A 151 2.12 -12.34 7.95
N ILE A 152 3.22 -12.99 8.30
CA ILE A 152 3.48 -14.39 7.93
C ILE A 152 2.38 -15.33 8.49
N ASN A 153 1.91 -15.10 9.72
CA ASN A 153 0.94 -15.97 10.35
C ASN A 153 -0.45 -15.88 9.69
N GLY A 154 -0.89 -14.68 9.30
CA GLY A 154 -2.10 -14.50 8.50
C GLY A 154 -1.96 -15.09 7.09
N ARG A 155 -0.78 -14.90 6.47
CA ARG A 155 -0.49 -15.47 5.14
C ARG A 155 -0.58 -17.01 5.14
N LYS A 156 -0.05 -17.68 6.15
CA LYS A 156 -0.15 -19.14 6.29
C LYS A 156 -1.60 -19.61 6.36
N ARG A 157 -2.48 -18.90 7.07
CA ARG A 157 -3.91 -19.23 7.11
C ARG A 157 -4.55 -19.16 5.72
N VAL A 158 -4.19 -18.15 4.92
CA VAL A 158 -4.65 -18.04 3.53
C VAL A 158 -4.15 -19.22 2.69
N GLU A 159 -2.90 -19.61 2.86
CA GLU A 159 -2.30 -20.75 2.16
C GLU A 159 -2.91 -22.09 2.57
N ASP A 160 -3.39 -22.21 3.81
CA ASP A 160 -4.13 -23.34 4.36
C ASP A 160 -5.61 -23.37 3.93
N GLY A 161 -6.07 -22.38 3.13
CA GLY A 161 -7.40 -22.37 2.51
C GLY A 161 -8.37 -21.31 3.01
N ASP A 162 -8.01 -20.49 4.03
CA ASP A 162 -8.81 -19.34 4.45
C ASP A 162 -8.50 -18.13 3.57
N LEU A 163 -8.93 -18.20 2.31
CA LEU A 163 -8.57 -17.23 1.27
C LEU A 163 -9.02 -15.80 1.54
N CYS A 164 -9.92 -15.61 2.51
CA CYS A 164 -10.40 -14.30 2.92
C CYS A 164 -9.68 -13.73 4.15
N GLU A 165 -8.77 -14.48 4.80
CA GLU A 165 -8.13 -14.00 6.02
C GLU A 165 -7.27 -12.75 5.77
N ARG A 166 -7.69 -11.70 6.41
CA ARG A 166 -7.01 -10.40 6.42
C ARG A 166 -6.03 -10.28 7.57
N ARG A 167 -6.47 -10.74 8.74
CA ARG A 167 -5.89 -10.50 10.06
C ARG A 167 -4.64 -11.37 10.30
N ASN A 168 -3.96 -11.11 11.41
CA ASN A 168 -2.86 -11.95 11.86
C ASN A 168 -3.32 -13.28 12.46
N GLY A 169 -2.40 -14.11 12.91
CA GLY A 169 -2.70 -15.42 13.50
C GLY A 169 -3.57 -15.37 14.77
N ARG A 170 -3.74 -14.21 15.41
CA ARG A 170 -4.62 -13.97 16.56
C ARG A 170 -5.96 -13.34 16.19
N GLY A 171 -6.23 -13.17 14.92
CA GLY A 171 -7.46 -12.55 14.44
C GLY A 171 -7.52 -11.03 14.66
N VAL A 172 -6.37 -10.35 14.65
CA VAL A 172 -6.26 -8.90 14.76
C VAL A 172 -5.88 -8.30 13.41
N ASP A 173 -6.57 -7.24 13.01
CA ASP A 173 -6.19 -6.43 11.85
C ASP A 173 -4.99 -5.56 12.21
N LEU A 174 -3.83 -5.86 11.60
CA LEU A 174 -2.59 -5.14 11.87
C LEU A 174 -2.67 -3.67 11.44
N ASN A 175 -3.56 -3.31 10.50
CA ASN A 175 -3.80 -1.93 10.11
C ASN A 175 -4.95 -1.26 10.91
N ARG A 176 -5.27 -1.79 12.08
CA ARG A 176 -6.12 -1.18 13.11
C ARG A 176 -5.44 -1.19 14.49
N ASN A 177 -4.23 -1.76 14.60
CA ASN A 177 -3.53 -1.98 15.87
C ASN A 177 -2.54 -0.86 16.24
N TRP A 178 -2.59 0.31 15.56
CA TRP A 178 -1.73 1.47 15.82
C TRP A 178 -2.45 2.49 16.72
N SER A 179 -1.72 3.46 17.30
CA SER A 179 -2.24 4.26 18.42
C SER A 179 -3.09 5.47 18.05
N VAL A 180 -3.07 5.94 16.78
CA VAL A 180 -3.86 7.12 16.39
C VAL A 180 -5.34 6.75 16.33
N ASP A 181 -6.15 7.39 17.14
CA ASP A 181 -7.62 7.11 17.29
C ASP A 181 -7.95 5.62 17.52
N TRP A 182 -7.04 4.85 18.10
CA TRP A 182 -7.17 3.41 18.29
C TRP A 182 -8.47 3.04 18.99
N GLY A 183 -9.12 1.99 18.48
CA GLY A 183 -10.35 1.43 19.07
C GLY A 183 -11.62 2.21 18.78
N LYS A 184 -11.54 3.34 18.09
CA LYS A 184 -12.70 4.04 17.57
C LYS A 184 -13.35 3.22 16.47
N LYS A 185 -14.68 3.12 16.49
CA LYS A 185 -15.47 2.31 15.57
C LYS A 185 -16.44 3.19 14.81
N GLU A 186 -16.48 3.03 13.52
CA GLU A 186 -17.49 3.64 12.66
C GLU A 186 -18.79 2.80 12.66
N LYS A 187 -19.85 3.30 12.04
CA LYS A 187 -21.17 2.64 12.07
C LYS A 187 -21.20 1.29 11.36
N ASP A 188 -20.35 1.13 10.37
CA ASP A 188 -20.18 -0.05 9.51
C ASP A 188 -19.05 -0.98 9.98
N TYR A 189 -18.52 -0.77 11.20
CA TYR A 189 -17.47 -1.59 11.79
C TYR A 189 -17.77 -3.08 11.72
N ASP A 190 -16.89 -3.85 11.07
CA ASP A 190 -16.92 -5.30 11.04
C ASP A 190 -15.81 -5.91 11.92
N PRO A 191 -16.17 -6.58 13.03
CA PRO A 191 -15.18 -7.18 13.92
C PRO A 191 -14.35 -8.32 13.27
N TYR A 192 -14.83 -8.89 12.17
CA TYR A 192 -14.08 -9.91 11.42
C TYR A 192 -13.05 -9.30 10.48
N GLU A 193 -13.26 -8.07 10.03
CA GLU A 193 -12.33 -7.38 9.15
C GLU A 193 -11.42 -6.40 9.91
N GLU A 194 -11.94 -5.75 10.99
CA GLU A 194 -11.34 -4.56 11.58
C GLU A 194 -11.02 -4.69 13.08
N ASN A 195 -10.78 -5.92 13.57
CA ASN A 195 -10.45 -6.13 14.99
C ASN A 195 -9.14 -5.39 15.37
N PRO A 196 -9.20 -4.35 16.24
CA PRO A 196 -8.02 -3.54 16.56
C PRO A 196 -7.09 -4.18 17.60
N GLY A 197 -7.41 -5.36 18.10
CA GLY A 197 -6.67 -6.00 19.20
C GLY A 197 -7.07 -5.49 20.58
N SER A 198 -6.33 -5.89 21.61
CA SER A 198 -6.63 -5.60 23.02
C SER A 198 -6.07 -4.26 23.51
N ALA A 199 -5.14 -3.67 22.80
CA ALA A 199 -4.52 -2.37 23.05
C ALA A 199 -3.77 -1.92 21.80
N PRO A 200 -3.42 -0.62 21.66
CA PRO A 200 -2.49 -0.20 20.61
C PRO A 200 -1.19 -0.99 20.73
N PHE A 201 -0.71 -1.51 19.59
CA PHE A 201 0.49 -2.34 19.53
C PHE A 201 0.41 -3.61 20.41
N SER A 202 -0.80 -4.18 20.56
CA SER A 202 -0.94 -5.48 21.22
C SER A 202 -0.30 -6.60 20.41
N GLU A 203 -0.13 -6.42 19.10
CA GLU A 203 0.41 -7.46 18.23
C GLU A 203 1.92 -7.31 18.03
N PRO A 204 2.67 -8.43 18.11
CA PRO A 204 4.12 -8.39 17.94
C PRO A 204 4.55 -7.84 16.59
N GLU A 205 3.81 -8.11 15.53
CA GLU A 205 4.06 -7.57 14.20
C GLU A 205 4.06 -6.03 14.21
N SER A 206 3.02 -5.41 14.79
CA SER A 206 2.91 -3.96 14.92
C SER A 206 4.02 -3.36 15.81
N GLN A 207 4.45 -4.09 16.85
CA GLN A 207 5.57 -3.67 17.71
C GLN A 207 6.89 -3.65 16.93
N ILE A 208 7.15 -4.69 16.14
CA ILE A 208 8.34 -4.78 15.26
C ILE A 208 8.34 -3.60 14.29
N MET A 209 7.24 -3.39 13.59
CA MET A 209 7.13 -2.34 12.56
C MET A 209 7.28 -0.94 13.16
N ARG A 210 6.66 -0.70 14.32
CA ARG A 210 6.84 0.54 15.07
C ARG A 210 8.31 0.79 15.43
N LYS A 211 8.98 -0.22 15.98
CA LYS A 211 10.40 -0.14 16.36
C LYS A 211 11.28 0.12 15.14
N LEU A 212 11.02 -0.59 14.05
CA LEU A 212 11.74 -0.43 12.79
C LEU A 212 11.61 0.99 12.25
N ALA A 213 10.40 1.53 12.18
CA ALA A 213 10.16 2.88 11.68
C ALA A 213 10.85 3.95 12.55
N LEU A 214 10.74 3.83 13.88
CA LEU A 214 11.35 4.80 14.82
C LEU A 214 12.88 4.74 14.83
N SER A 215 13.47 3.55 14.65
CA SER A 215 14.95 3.40 14.65
C SER A 215 15.58 3.73 13.32
N PHE A 216 14.90 3.43 12.21
CA PHE A 216 15.39 3.72 10.86
C PHE A 216 15.18 5.17 10.44
N GLU A 217 14.17 5.85 11.00
CA GLU A 217 13.80 7.24 10.69
C GLU A 217 13.68 7.48 9.16
N PRO A 218 12.79 6.78 8.44
CA PRO A 218 12.70 6.92 7.01
C PRO A 218 12.26 8.34 6.60
N HIS A 219 12.75 8.82 5.48
CA HIS A 219 12.26 10.05 4.85
C HIS A 219 10.95 9.82 4.08
N LEU A 220 10.76 8.57 3.63
CA LEU A 220 9.57 8.13 2.91
C LEU A 220 9.20 6.73 3.36
N TRP A 221 7.90 6.51 3.62
CA TRP A 221 7.34 5.22 3.93
C TRP A 221 6.13 4.92 3.04
N VAL A 222 6.03 3.69 2.58
CA VAL A 222 4.87 3.20 1.81
C VAL A 222 4.41 1.87 2.38
N ASN A 223 3.13 1.80 2.73
CA ASN A 223 2.44 0.54 3.02
C ASN A 223 1.69 0.08 1.78
N VAL A 224 1.99 -1.13 1.32
CA VAL A 224 1.46 -1.65 0.07
C VAL A 224 0.39 -2.68 0.33
N HIS A 225 -0.80 -2.41 -0.17
CA HIS A 225 -2.01 -3.17 -0.05
C HIS A 225 -2.60 -3.55 -1.40
N SER A 226 -3.64 -4.39 -1.38
CA SER A 226 -4.50 -4.63 -2.52
C SER A 226 -5.97 -4.80 -2.07
N GLY A 227 -6.90 -4.54 -2.99
CA GLY A 227 -8.34 -4.52 -2.79
C GLY A 227 -9.00 -3.47 -3.68
N MET A 228 -8.21 -2.49 -4.13
CA MET A 228 -8.60 -1.46 -5.10
C MET A 228 -7.39 -0.94 -5.86
N GLN A 229 -7.52 0.15 -6.62
CA GLN A 229 -6.40 0.87 -7.22
C GLN A 229 -6.36 2.30 -6.68
N ALA A 230 -5.41 2.58 -5.77
CA ALA A 230 -5.32 3.89 -5.13
C ALA A 230 -3.91 4.26 -4.68
N LEU A 231 -3.69 5.56 -4.55
CA LEU A 231 -2.47 6.20 -4.05
C LEU A 231 -2.89 7.15 -2.93
N PHE A 232 -2.91 6.66 -1.70
CA PHE A 232 -3.36 7.43 -0.55
C PHE A 232 -2.20 8.06 0.21
N MET A 233 -2.47 9.24 0.73
CA MET A 233 -1.68 9.96 1.72
C MET A 233 -2.50 10.10 3.01
N PRO A 234 -1.94 10.53 4.15
CA PRO A 234 -2.73 10.79 5.34
C PRO A 234 -3.84 11.83 5.10
N TYR A 235 -4.95 11.79 5.80
CA TYR A 235 -5.25 10.92 6.95
C TYR A 235 -6.22 9.79 6.56
N ASP A 236 -6.16 8.68 7.30
CA ASP A 236 -7.17 7.62 7.20
C ASP A 236 -8.33 7.87 8.18
N HIS A 237 -8.04 8.43 9.37
CA HIS A 237 -9.04 8.70 10.41
C HIS A 237 -9.82 10.02 10.24
N ARG A 238 -9.57 10.77 9.17
CA ARG A 238 -10.23 12.03 8.81
C ARG A 238 -10.47 12.13 7.31
N ASN A 239 -11.49 12.86 6.92
CA ASN A 239 -11.78 13.14 5.50
C ASN A 239 -10.95 14.30 4.93
N THR A 240 -9.85 14.68 5.57
CA THR A 240 -8.97 15.78 5.15
C THR A 240 -7.52 15.30 4.99
N THR A 241 -6.75 16.01 4.20
CA THR A 241 -5.30 15.84 4.14
C THR A 241 -4.60 16.73 5.17
N PRO A 242 -3.35 16.41 5.57
CA PRO A 242 -2.55 17.32 6.38
C PRO A 242 -2.34 18.67 5.68
N ASP A 243 -2.05 19.68 6.48
CA ASP A 243 -1.63 20.99 5.98
C ASP A 243 -0.11 21.07 5.78
N GLY A 244 0.33 22.08 5.02
CA GLY A 244 1.73 22.48 4.91
C GLY A 244 2.49 21.85 3.74
N ALA A 245 3.81 22.11 3.72
CA ALA A 245 4.66 21.80 2.59
C ALA A 245 4.81 20.30 2.31
N SER A 246 4.86 19.45 3.35
CA SER A 246 4.95 17.98 3.17
C SER A 246 3.69 17.42 2.51
N SER A 247 2.53 17.88 2.91
CA SER A 247 1.25 17.48 2.30
C SER A 247 1.18 17.88 0.83
N ALA A 248 1.57 19.11 0.50
CA ALA A 248 1.61 19.56 -0.90
C ALA A 248 2.54 18.69 -1.76
N LYS A 249 3.70 18.29 -1.22
CA LYS A 249 4.67 17.42 -1.89
C LYS A 249 4.12 16.00 -2.07
N MET A 250 3.48 15.43 -1.03
CA MET A 250 2.82 14.12 -1.12
C MET A 250 1.73 14.14 -2.19
N LYS A 251 0.86 15.15 -2.19
CA LYS A 251 -0.21 15.31 -3.19
C LYS A 251 0.33 15.45 -4.60
N ALA A 252 1.38 16.23 -4.80
CA ALA A 252 2.03 16.37 -6.10
C ALA A 252 2.60 15.03 -6.57
N LEU A 253 3.26 14.27 -5.67
CA LEU A 253 3.84 12.97 -6.00
C LEU A 253 2.77 11.96 -6.40
N VAL A 254 1.70 11.77 -5.63
CA VAL A 254 0.66 10.77 -5.95
C VAL A 254 -0.07 11.11 -7.26
N ASN A 255 -0.28 12.40 -7.54
CA ASN A 255 -0.87 12.84 -8.81
C ASN A 255 0.07 12.59 -10.01
N ASP A 256 1.36 12.86 -9.85
CA ASP A 256 2.37 12.60 -10.89
C ASP A 256 2.49 11.10 -11.18
N LEU A 257 2.52 10.25 -10.14
CA LEU A 257 2.54 8.80 -10.29
C LEU A 257 1.29 8.30 -11.00
N ASN A 258 0.11 8.78 -10.60
CA ASN A 258 -1.16 8.40 -11.20
C ASN A 258 -1.20 8.75 -12.70
N TYR A 259 -0.76 9.95 -13.04
CA TYR A 259 -0.71 10.39 -14.43
C TYR A 259 0.28 9.56 -15.28
N ARG A 260 1.51 9.36 -14.78
CA ARG A 260 2.60 8.72 -15.58
C ARG A 260 2.43 7.22 -15.74
N HIS A 261 2.01 6.53 -14.67
CA HIS A 261 2.04 5.07 -14.62
C HIS A 261 0.64 4.44 -14.72
N PHE A 262 -0.38 5.17 -14.27
CA PHE A 262 -1.73 4.60 -14.19
C PHE A 262 -2.77 5.30 -15.07
N GLN A 263 -2.39 6.33 -15.84
CA GLN A 263 -3.27 7.04 -16.77
C GLN A 263 -4.52 7.63 -16.08
N GLY A 264 -4.36 8.06 -14.83
CA GLY A 264 -5.45 8.62 -14.02
C GLY A 264 -6.42 7.59 -13.44
N ARG A 265 -6.14 6.29 -13.51
CA ARG A 265 -7.05 5.23 -13.04
C ARG A 265 -7.07 5.03 -11.53
N CYS A 266 -6.01 5.41 -10.84
CA CYS A 266 -5.94 5.27 -9.40
C CYS A 266 -6.71 6.39 -8.71
N MET A 267 -7.43 6.06 -7.64
CA MET A 267 -7.94 7.04 -6.71
C MET A 267 -6.77 7.73 -6.00
N THR A 268 -6.85 9.04 -5.80
CA THR A 268 -5.78 9.81 -5.13
C THR A 268 -6.37 10.73 -4.07
N GLY A 269 -5.70 10.89 -2.94
CA GLY A 269 -6.14 11.78 -1.86
C GLY A 269 -5.79 11.25 -0.48
N SER A 270 -6.53 11.70 0.55
CA SER A 270 -6.47 11.08 1.88
C SER A 270 -7.24 9.77 1.88
N GLY A 271 -6.77 8.77 2.63
CA GLY A 271 -7.47 7.50 2.76
C GLY A 271 -8.93 7.71 3.20
N GLY A 272 -9.15 8.35 4.34
CA GLY A 272 -10.49 8.60 4.89
C GLY A 272 -11.39 9.46 3.99
N GLY A 273 -10.82 10.43 3.26
CA GLY A 273 -11.61 11.30 2.37
C GLY A 273 -11.96 10.67 1.03
N SER A 274 -11.26 9.62 0.61
CA SER A 274 -11.36 9.06 -0.73
C SER A 274 -12.21 7.78 -0.78
N VAL A 275 -12.20 6.95 0.27
CA VAL A 275 -12.88 5.65 0.28
C VAL A 275 -14.32 5.68 0.83
N GLY A 276 -14.75 6.82 1.38
CA GLY A 276 -16.12 6.98 1.89
C GLY A 276 -16.34 6.47 3.33
N TYR A 277 -15.31 5.94 3.98
CA TYR A 277 -15.32 5.59 5.41
C TYR A 277 -14.01 6.02 6.07
N LEU A 278 -14.02 6.15 7.40
CA LEU A 278 -12.84 6.51 8.19
C LEU A 278 -12.23 5.25 8.82
N ALA A 279 -10.92 5.12 8.72
CA ALA A 279 -10.18 4.03 9.32
C ALA A 279 -9.33 4.53 10.50
N HIS A 280 -9.48 3.91 11.66
CA HIS A 280 -8.82 4.33 12.90
C HIS A 280 -7.76 3.30 13.32
N GLY A 281 -6.70 3.75 13.98
CA GLY A 281 -5.61 2.88 14.39
C GLY A 281 -4.77 2.36 13.23
N THR A 282 -4.62 3.13 12.15
CA THR A 282 -3.86 2.74 10.97
C THR A 282 -2.36 3.02 11.08
N ALA A 283 -1.57 2.27 10.34
CA ALA A 283 -0.13 2.47 10.24
C ALA A 283 0.21 3.84 9.64
N THR A 284 -0.49 4.25 8.58
CA THR A 284 -0.24 5.49 7.84
C THR A 284 -0.34 6.72 8.73
N ASP A 285 -1.41 6.79 9.51
CA ASP A 285 -1.61 7.92 10.42
C ASP A 285 -0.56 7.97 11.53
N TYR A 286 -0.20 6.82 12.11
CA TYR A 286 0.86 6.76 13.12
C TYR A 286 2.23 7.16 12.57
N ILE A 287 2.60 6.62 11.42
CA ILE A 287 3.89 6.89 10.78
C ILE A 287 4.02 8.38 10.44
N TYR A 288 2.95 9.00 9.98
CA TYR A 288 2.94 10.43 9.69
C TYR A 288 2.85 11.30 10.95
N GLU A 289 1.85 11.07 11.81
CA GLU A 289 1.56 11.97 12.95
C GLU A 289 2.51 11.77 14.13
N ILE A 290 2.90 10.52 14.43
CA ILE A 290 3.69 10.20 15.63
C ILE A 290 5.15 9.99 15.30
N ALA A 291 5.46 9.12 14.34
CA ALA A 291 6.85 8.89 13.92
C ALA A 291 7.44 10.04 13.09
N LYS A 292 6.59 11.01 12.66
CA LYS A 292 7.01 12.22 11.95
C LYS A 292 7.72 11.96 10.62
N VAL A 293 7.40 10.87 9.96
CA VAL A 293 7.92 10.58 8.62
C VAL A 293 7.34 11.60 7.63
N PRO A 294 8.19 12.37 6.92
CA PRO A 294 7.72 13.49 6.10
C PRO A 294 6.80 13.10 4.95
N MET A 295 7.00 11.91 4.40
CA MET A 295 6.20 11.36 3.31
C MET A 295 5.74 9.95 3.67
N ALA A 296 4.46 9.79 4.00
CA ALA A 296 3.82 8.52 4.35
C ALA A 296 2.66 8.25 3.40
N PHE A 297 2.56 7.01 2.92
CA PHE A 297 1.57 6.62 1.93
C PHE A 297 1.01 5.22 2.18
N THR A 298 -0.23 5.02 1.74
CA THR A 298 -0.83 3.70 1.51
C THR A 298 -1.10 3.55 0.01
N PHE A 299 -0.53 2.52 -0.61
CA PHE A 299 -0.76 2.20 -2.01
C PHE A 299 -1.57 0.91 -2.12
N GLU A 300 -2.67 1.01 -2.85
CA GLU A 300 -3.55 -0.10 -3.19
C GLU A 300 -3.29 -0.50 -4.63
N ILE A 301 -2.63 -1.65 -4.84
CA ILE A 301 -2.00 -1.93 -6.13
C ILE A 301 -2.88 -2.71 -7.12
N TYR A 302 -3.94 -3.31 -6.63
CA TYR A 302 -4.87 -4.10 -7.44
C TYR A 302 -6.19 -4.29 -6.70
N GLY A 303 -7.29 -4.38 -7.43
CA GLY A 303 -8.60 -4.82 -6.97
C GLY A 303 -9.47 -5.24 -8.14
N ASP A 304 -10.24 -6.32 -7.98
CA ASP A 304 -11.30 -6.72 -8.90
C ASP A 304 -12.66 -6.55 -8.22
N GLU A 305 -13.26 -5.37 -8.40
CA GLU A 305 -14.58 -5.03 -7.86
C GLU A 305 -15.70 -5.89 -8.43
N SER A 306 -15.46 -6.58 -9.55
CA SER A 306 -16.41 -7.51 -10.15
C SER A 306 -16.38 -8.92 -9.54
N ALA A 307 -15.40 -9.20 -8.69
CA ALA A 307 -15.28 -10.49 -8.03
C ALA A 307 -16.46 -10.71 -7.05
N PRO A 308 -17.03 -11.92 -6.99
CA PRO A 308 -18.01 -12.24 -5.95
C PRO A 308 -17.42 -12.00 -4.56
N SER A 309 -18.23 -11.54 -3.61
CA SER A 309 -17.77 -11.17 -2.25
C SER A 309 -17.07 -12.32 -1.48
N LYS A 310 -17.33 -13.58 -1.88
CA LYS A 310 -16.67 -14.78 -1.31
C LYS A 310 -15.42 -15.22 -2.06
N ASP A 311 -15.16 -14.64 -3.23
CA ASP A 311 -13.98 -14.95 -4.04
C ASP A 311 -12.84 -13.96 -3.74
N CYS A 312 -12.39 -13.99 -2.48
CA CYS A 312 -11.38 -13.07 -1.99
C CYS A 312 -10.06 -13.19 -2.74
N PHE A 313 -9.65 -14.40 -3.16
CA PHE A 313 -8.40 -14.52 -3.91
C PHE A 313 -8.44 -13.67 -5.17
N ARG A 314 -9.48 -13.76 -5.97
CA ARG A 314 -9.67 -12.97 -7.19
C ARG A 314 -9.85 -11.47 -6.87
N MET A 315 -10.54 -11.15 -5.80
CA MET A 315 -10.78 -9.74 -5.42
C MET A 315 -9.48 -9.00 -5.15
N PHE A 316 -8.53 -9.65 -4.46
CA PHE A 316 -7.30 -9.01 -4.00
C PHE A 316 -6.08 -9.31 -4.88
N ASN A 317 -6.16 -10.29 -5.80
CA ASN A 317 -5.00 -10.78 -6.53
C ASN A 317 -5.32 -11.05 -8.02
N PRO A 318 -4.47 -10.61 -8.96
CA PRO A 318 -4.57 -11.01 -10.36
C PRO A 318 -4.58 -12.53 -10.53
N THR A 319 -5.50 -13.04 -11.35
CA THR A 319 -5.64 -14.48 -11.58
C THR A 319 -5.04 -14.95 -12.90
N ASP A 320 -4.71 -14.04 -13.80
CA ASP A 320 -4.06 -14.33 -15.08
C ASP A 320 -2.68 -13.67 -15.21
N LEU A 321 -1.80 -14.30 -15.97
CA LEU A 321 -0.40 -13.90 -16.15
C LEU A 321 -0.25 -12.48 -16.73
N THR A 322 -1.16 -12.06 -17.61
CA THR A 322 -1.09 -10.75 -18.28
C THR A 322 -1.33 -9.63 -17.28
N THR A 323 -2.40 -9.74 -16.50
CA THR A 323 -2.74 -8.78 -15.44
C THR A 323 -1.67 -8.79 -14.33
N TYR A 324 -1.23 -9.97 -13.90
CA TYR A 324 -0.15 -10.12 -12.92
C TYR A 324 1.12 -9.37 -13.35
N LYS A 325 1.62 -9.63 -14.56
CA LYS A 325 2.81 -8.94 -15.09
C LYS A 325 2.60 -7.43 -15.24
N ARG A 326 1.41 -7.01 -15.66
CA ARG A 326 1.09 -5.58 -15.79
C ARG A 326 1.14 -4.89 -14.43
N VAL A 327 0.51 -5.45 -13.41
CA VAL A 327 0.53 -4.90 -12.03
C VAL A 327 1.97 -4.77 -11.53
N LEU A 328 2.78 -5.82 -11.62
CA LEU A 328 4.17 -5.78 -11.18
C LEU A 328 5.00 -4.75 -11.94
N ASN A 329 4.84 -4.64 -13.26
CA ASN A 329 5.60 -3.70 -14.08
C ASN A 329 5.19 -2.24 -13.81
N ASP A 330 3.89 -1.93 -13.78
CA ASP A 330 3.39 -0.57 -13.58
C ASP A 330 3.80 -0.05 -12.20
N TRP A 331 3.61 -0.87 -11.15
CA TRP A 331 3.96 -0.48 -9.79
C TRP A 331 5.46 -0.44 -9.53
N SER A 332 6.23 -1.35 -10.09
CA SER A 332 7.71 -1.25 -10.03
C SER A 332 8.19 0.06 -10.68
N ALA A 333 7.65 0.44 -11.83
CA ALA A 333 7.98 1.70 -12.48
C ALA A 333 7.60 2.93 -11.61
N ALA A 334 6.45 2.88 -10.93
CA ALA A 334 6.04 3.92 -10.00
C ALA A 334 7.00 4.03 -8.81
N PHE A 335 7.41 2.91 -8.19
CA PHE A 335 8.40 2.93 -7.10
C PHE A 335 9.75 3.49 -7.54
N PHE A 336 10.23 3.14 -8.73
CA PHE A 336 11.48 3.72 -9.25
C PHE A 336 11.36 5.21 -9.57
N THR A 337 10.18 5.70 -9.93
CA THR A 337 9.90 7.12 -10.01
C THR A 337 10.01 7.80 -8.64
N ILE A 338 9.47 7.17 -7.59
CA ILE A 338 9.63 7.63 -6.19
C ILE A 338 11.10 7.66 -5.79
N PHE A 339 11.87 6.62 -6.09
CA PHE A 339 13.30 6.55 -5.77
C PHE A 339 14.08 7.69 -6.43
N LYS A 340 13.74 8.03 -7.65
CA LYS A 340 14.39 9.10 -8.41
C LYS A 340 14.03 10.50 -7.89
N PHE A 341 12.76 10.74 -7.59
CA PHE A 341 12.27 12.08 -7.26
C PHE A 341 12.13 12.34 -5.76
N GLY A 342 12.00 11.32 -4.92
CA GLY A 342 11.86 11.45 -3.48
C GLY A 342 12.94 12.33 -2.83
N PRO A 343 14.24 12.10 -3.09
CA PRO A 343 15.31 12.95 -2.55
C PRO A 343 15.20 14.43 -2.93
N GLN A 344 14.73 14.72 -4.15
CA GLN A 344 14.55 16.08 -4.66
C GLN A 344 13.39 16.79 -3.97
N LEU A 345 12.29 16.08 -3.75
CA LEU A 345 11.11 16.64 -3.09
C LEU A 345 11.40 17.11 -1.66
N LEU A 346 12.31 16.45 -0.95
CA LEU A 346 12.72 16.87 0.38
C LEU A 346 13.94 17.82 0.40
N GLY A 347 14.45 18.20 -0.77
CA GLY A 347 15.60 19.13 -0.87
C GLY A 347 16.95 18.48 -0.51
N LEU A 348 17.01 17.15 -0.43
CA LEU A 348 18.22 16.38 -0.14
C LEU A 348 19.11 16.17 -1.36
N ALA A 349 18.60 16.45 -2.56
CA ALA A 349 19.37 16.47 -3.82
C ALA A 349 19.09 17.77 -4.56
N LYS A 350 20.15 18.43 -5.10
CA LYS A 350 19.98 19.59 -5.98
C LYS A 350 19.35 19.11 -7.29
N SER A 351 18.34 19.83 -7.80
CA SER A 351 17.76 19.55 -9.10
C SER A 351 18.82 19.64 -10.18
N GLU A 352 18.82 18.73 -11.15
CA GLU A 352 19.77 18.80 -12.29
C GLU A 352 19.60 20.08 -13.11
N GLU A 353 18.40 20.68 -13.11
CA GLU A 353 18.14 21.99 -13.76
C GLU A 353 18.94 23.14 -13.14
N SER A 354 19.26 23.12 -11.83
CA SER A 354 20.09 24.14 -11.22
C SER A 354 21.57 24.06 -11.66
N LYS A 355 22.02 22.94 -12.19
CA LYS A 355 23.38 22.77 -12.73
C LYS A 355 23.52 23.31 -14.15
N LEU A 356 22.44 23.42 -14.91
CA LEU A 356 22.46 24.09 -16.23
C LEU A 356 22.41 25.61 -16.12
N ALA A 357 21.73 26.14 -15.12
CA ALA A 357 21.59 27.58 -14.93
C ALA A 357 22.87 28.29 -14.42
N THR A 358 23.89 27.55 -13.95
CA THR A 358 25.14 28.09 -13.47
C THR A 358 26.27 28.12 -14.50
N ARG A 359 26.04 27.67 -15.73
CA ARG A 359 26.94 27.89 -16.85
C ARG A 359 26.53 29.18 -17.57
N CYS A 360 26.95 30.32 -17.05
CA CYS A 360 27.02 31.53 -17.85
C CYS A 360 27.97 31.29 -19.03
N PRO A 361 27.58 31.63 -20.26
CA PRO A 361 28.54 31.67 -21.35
C PRO A 361 29.50 32.85 -21.10
N ASP A 362 30.80 32.58 -21.22
CA ASP A 362 31.86 33.59 -21.24
C ASP A 362 31.52 34.68 -22.27
N GLN A 363 31.51 35.93 -21.82
CA GLN A 363 31.39 37.07 -22.70
C GLN A 363 32.67 37.17 -23.58
N PRO A 364 32.52 37.37 -24.87
CA PRO A 364 33.72 37.66 -25.69
C PRO A 364 34.29 38.99 -25.31
N THR A 365 35.57 39.00 -24.96
CA THR A 365 36.39 40.18 -24.82
C THR A 365 36.50 40.88 -26.18
N VAL A 366 35.94 42.10 -26.30
CA VAL A 366 36.12 42.98 -27.44
C VAL A 366 37.49 43.65 -27.25
N MET A 367 38.40 43.41 -28.22
CA MET A 367 39.55 44.27 -28.46
C MET A 367 39.14 45.49 -29.31
#